data_300efcb33c251e5cc5198383134585aa
#
_entry.id   300efcb33c251e5cc5198383134585aa
#
_cell.length_a   1.000
_cell.length_b   1.000
_cell.length_c   1.000
_cell.angle_alpha   90.00
_cell.angle_beta   90.00
_cell.angle_gamma   90.00
#
_symmetry.space_group_name_H-M   'P 1'
#
loop_
_entity.id
_entity.type
_entity.pdbx_description
1 polymer ?
#
loop_
_entity_poly.entity_id
_entity_poly.type
_entity_poly.pdbx_seq_one_letter_code
_entity_poly.pdbx_strand_id
1 'polypeptide(L)'
;MANYLVIVESPAKVKTIKKFLGANYEVDASGGHVRDLPKSQLGFDAEHDYEPKYITIRGKGDVLAKLRKEVKKADKIYLATDPDREGEAISWHLMKALKLDELKSKDVYRISFNEITKNAVKASFKTPRELDMNLVNAQQTRRMLDRMVGYRISPLLWAKVKRGLSAGRVQSVALRMICDREDEINAFIPEEYWNLEADLLLKGNKKPLAAKYYGTRDSKGGKTVIRNKEELDQILSQLEGCRYE
;
A
#
# COMPACT_ATOMS: atom_id res chain seq x y z
N MET A 1 17.55 -31.25 16.76
CA MET A 1 16.96 -30.71 15.51
C MET A 1 17.21 -29.21 15.54
N ALA A 2 17.62 -28.60 14.41
CA ALA A 2 17.83 -27.16 14.34
C ALA A 2 16.52 -26.42 14.52
N ASN A 3 16.50 -25.40 15.37
CA ASN A 3 15.36 -24.56 15.63
C ASN A 3 15.52 -23.21 14.89
N TYR A 4 14.59 -22.89 14.02
CA TYR A 4 14.61 -21.66 13.24
C TYR A 4 13.50 -20.72 13.73
N LEU A 5 13.85 -19.46 14.02
CA LEU A 5 12.89 -18.42 14.37
C LEU A 5 12.64 -17.54 13.15
N VAL A 6 11.37 -17.36 12.82
CA VAL A 6 10.92 -16.44 11.75
C VAL A 6 10.09 -15.34 12.37
N ILE A 7 10.52 -14.10 12.22
CA ILE A 7 9.81 -12.94 12.78
C ILE A 7 9.16 -12.17 11.62
N VAL A 8 7.83 -12.08 11.65
CA VAL A 8 7.02 -11.30 10.70
C VAL A 8 6.49 -10.02 11.33
N GLU A 9 5.99 -9.07 10.53
CA GLU A 9 5.45 -7.83 11.09
C GLU A 9 4.04 -7.98 11.65
N SER A 10 3.21 -8.93 11.14
CA SER A 10 1.80 -9.03 11.49
C SER A 10 1.42 -10.41 12.05
N PRO A 11 0.68 -10.46 13.17
CA PRO A 11 0.16 -11.72 13.72
C PRO A 11 -0.72 -12.51 12.74
N ALA A 12 -1.40 -11.82 11.82
CA ALA A 12 -2.24 -12.47 10.81
C ALA A 12 -1.45 -13.40 9.88
N LYS A 13 -0.15 -13.09 9.62
CA LYS A 13 0.71 -13.90 8.76
C LYS A 13 1.27 -15.16 9.46
N VAL A 14 1.32 -15.17 10.79
CA VAL A 14 1.98 -16.22 11.59
C VAL A 14 1.43 -17.62 11.28
N LYS A 15 0.12 -17.80 11.39
CA LYS A 15 -0.53 -19.13 11.22
C LYS A 15 -0.28 -19.70 9.82
N THR A 16 -0.40 -18.86 8.79
CA THR A 16 -0.24 -19.26 7.39
C THR A 16 1.20 -19.64 7.08
N ILE A 17 2.16 -18.82 7.51
CA ILE A 17 3.59 -19.06 7.26
C ILE A 17 4.06 -20.29 8.03
N LYS A 18 3.67 -20.45 9.30
CA LYS A 18 3.98 -21.65 10.11
C LYS A 18 3.49 -22.94 9.44
N LYS A 19 2.27 -22.93 8.86
CA LYS A 19 1.72 -24.07 8.11
C LYS A 19 2.57 -24.42 6.88
N PHE A 20 3.21 -23.45 6.24
CA PHE A 20 4.03 -23.71 5.05
C PHE A 20 5.43 -24.22 5.37
N LEU A 21 6.00 -23.86 6.53
CA LEU A 21 7.38 -24.12 6.88
C LEU A 21 7.60 -25.46 7.61
N GLY A 22 6.67 -25.90 8.45
CA GLY A 22 6.75 -27.14 9.21
C GLY A 22 7.34 -27.00 10.62
N ALA A 23 7.60 -28.13 11.29
CA ALA A 23 7.83 -28.21 12.73
C ALA A 23 9.14 -27.57 13.23
N ASN A 24 10.17 -27.49 12.38
CA ASN A 24 11.48 -26.94 12.76
C ASN A 24 11.49 -25.41 12.81
N TYR A 25 10.41 -24.76 12.39
CA TYR A 25 10.30 -23.30 12.36
C TYR A 25 9.32 -22.82 13.41
N GLU A 26 9.78 -21.96 14.30
CA GLU A 26 8.89 -21.15 15.13
C GLU A 26 8.66 -19.83 14.41
N VAL A 27 7.37 -19.43 14.31
CA VAL A 27 6.97 -18.18 13.62
C VAL A 27 6.28 -17.30 14.63
N ASP A 28 6.77 -16.09 14.80
CA ASP A 28 6.14 -15.08 15.68
C ASP A 28 6.11 -13.69 15.01
N ALA A 29 5.38 -12.77 15.60
CA ALA A 29 5.18 -11.44 15.03
C ALA A 29 5.62 -10.32 15.97
N SER A 30 6.19 -9.26 15.39
CA SER A 30 6.50 -8.01 16.10
C SER A 30 5.26 -7.14 16.34
N GLY A 31 4.20 -7.35 15.54
CA GLY A 31 3.02 -6.48 15.53
C GLY A 31 3.33 -5.07 15.01
N GLY A 32 4.19 -4.95 14.00
CA GLY A 32 4.68 -3.71 13.42
C GLY A 32 5.97 -3.20 14.07
N HIS A 33 6.18 -1.89 14.05
CA HIS A 33 7.35 -1.27 14.66
C HIS A 33 7.43 -1.52 16.17
N VAL A 34 8.62 -1.80 16.68
CA VAL A 34 8.91 -2.01 18.11
C VAL A 34 9.64 -0.82 18.74
N ARG A 35 10.25 0.04 17.92
CA ARG A 35 10.92 1.28 18.32
C ARG A 35 10.43 2.43 17.46
N ASP A 36 10.37 3.63 18.02
CA ASP A 36 10.08 4.87 17.30
C ASP A 36 10.76 6.04 18.01
N LEU A 37 10.76 7.20 17.36
CA LEU A 37 11.17 8.45 17.98
C LEU A 37 10.23 8.83 19.12
N PRO A 38 10.68 9.54 20.18
CA PRO A 38 9.85 9.99 21.29
C PRO A 38 8.66 10.82 20.81
N LYS A 39 7.47 10.61 21.37
CA LYS A 39 6.25 11.31 20.92
C LYS A 39 6.22 12.83 21.23
N SER A 40 6.86 13.25 22.32
CA SER A 40 6.82 14.63 22.81
C SER A 40 7.97 15.51 22.35
N GLN A 41 8.91 14.94 21.58
CA GLN A 41 10.13 15.62 21.16
C GLN A 41 10.39 15.36 19.68
N LEU A 42 11.26 16.16 19.07
CA LEU A 42 11.70 15.93 17.70
C LEU A 42 12.36 14.56 17.56
N GLY A 43 13.15 14.15 18.55
CA GLY A 43 13.74 12.82 18.66
C GLY A 43 15.00 12.63 17.82
N PHE A 44 15.54 13.69 17.26
CA PHE A 44 16.84 13.73 16.57
C PHE A 44 17.43 15.14 16.72
N ASP A 45 18.74 15.23 16.57
CA ASP A 45 19.47 16.49 16.62
C ASP A 45 19.71 16.99 15.20
N ALA A 46 19.07 18.10 14.84
CA ALA A 46 19.18 18.69 13.51
C ALA A 46 20.52 19.43 13.30
N GLU A 47 21.25 19.72 14.37
CA GLU A 47 22.56 20.42 14.34
C GLU A 47 23.73 19.45 14.33
N HIS A 48 23.50 18.16 14.71
CA HIS A 48 24.51 17.11 14.75
C HIS A 48 24.03 15.89 13.96
N ASP A 49 24.27 15.89 12.67
CA ASP A 49 24.06 14.77 11.72
C ASP A 49 22.71 14.06 11.78
N TYR A 50 21.68 14.71 12.35
CA TYR A 50 20.33 14.15 12.47
C TYR A 50 20.27 12.79 13.19
N GLU A 51 21.18 12.51 14.13
CA GLU A 51 21.21 11.23 14.83
C GLU A 51 19.89 10.96 15.57
N PRO A 52 19.16 9.87 15.22
CA PRO A 52 17.86 9.58 15.79
C PRO A 52 17.95 8.89 17.15
N LYS A 53 17.20 9.38 18.13
CA LYS A 53 17.07 8.78 19.47
C LYS A 53 15.85 7.88 19.52
N TYR A 54 16.00 6.62 19.13
CA TYR A 54 14.92 5.65 19.15
C TYR A 54 14.65 5.11 20.54
N ILE A 55 13.36 5.05 20.90
CA ILE A 55 12.88 4.43 22.15
C ILE A 55 11.94 3.25 21.83
N THR A 56 11.83 2.31 22.76
CA THR A 56 10.83 1.24 22.65
C THR A 56 9.42 1.83 22.72
N ILE A 57 8.57 1.44 21.79
CA ILE A 57 7.17 1.88 21.75
C ILE A 57 6.45 1.34 22.99
N ARG A 58 5.68 2.21 23.66
CA ARG A 58 4.86 1.80 24.81
C ARG A 58 3.93 0.64 24.44
N GLY A 59 3.91 -0.41 25.25
CA GLY A 59 3.13 -1.63 25.01
C GLY A 59 3.86 -2.69 24.15
N LYS A 60 5.10 -2.44 23.69
CA LYS A 60 5.91 -3.43 22.96
C LYS A 60 6.88 -4.21 23.83
N GLY A 61 6.94 -3.91 25.15
CA GLY A 61 7.83 -4.57 26.08
C GLY A 61 7.62 -6.08 26.15
N ASP A 62 6.37 -6.53 26.27
CA ASP A 62 6.02 -7.95 26.38
C ASP A 62 6.32 -8.72 25.08
N VAL A 63 6.05 -8.11 23.92
CA VAL A 63 6.40 -8.68 22.62
C VAL A 63 7.91 -8.88 22.51
N LEU A 64 8.68 -7.85 22.86
CA LEU A 64 10.15 -7.95 22.85
C LEU A 64 10.68 -8.96 23.88
N ALA A 65 10.06 -9.06 25.06
CA ALA A 65 10.42 -10.04 26.08
C ALA A 65 10.17 -11.48 25.59
N LYS A 66 9.04 -11.72 24.91
CA LYS A 66 8.71 -12.99 24.28
C LYS A 66 9.72 -13.33 23.19
N LEU A 67 9.93 -12.43 22.23
CA LEU A 67 10.88 -12.63 21.13
C LEU A 67 12.31 -12.90 21.62
N ARG A 68 12.78 -12.22 22.70
CA ARG A 68 14.08 -12.49 23.30
C ARG A 68 14.20 -13.93 23.84
N LYS A 69 13.13 -14.49 24.41
CA LYS A 69 13.11 -15.89 24.86
C LYS A 69 13.24 -16.86 23.68
N GLU A 70 12.58 -16.56 22.56
CA GLU A 70 12.62 -17.39 21.36
C GLU A 70 13.98 -17.27 20.64
N VAL A 71 14.52 -16.06 20.54
CA VAL A 71 15.88 -15.81 20.03
C VAL A 71 16.93 -16.67 20.76
N LYS A 72 16.83 -16.81 22.09
CA LYS A 72 17.77 -17.65 22.86
C LYS A 72 17.73 -19.12 22.46
N LYS A 73 16.55 -19.63 22.05
CA LYS A 73 16.34 -21.05 21.68
C LYS A 73 16.66 -21.34 20.23
N ALA A 74 16.65 -20.32 19.37
CA ALA A 74 16.83 -20.47 17.94
C ALA A 74 18.32 -20.60 17.57
N ASP A 75 18.62 -21.42 16.58
CA ASP A 75 19.95 -21.53 15.96
C ASP A 75 20.13 -20.49 14.85
N LYS A 76 19.05 -20.23 14.08
CA LYS A 76 19.01 -19.21 13.03
C LYS A 76 17.76 -18.34 13.16
N ILE A 77 17.88 -17.08 12.78
CA ILE A 77 16.82 -16.08 12.86
C ILE A 77 16.57 -15.48 11.47
N TYR A 78 15.31 -15.49 11.06
CA TYR A 78 14.88 -14.91 9.80
C TYR A 78 13.95 -13.73 10.08
N LEU A 79 14.34 -12.56 9.62
CA LEU A 79 13.50 -11.34 9.63
C LEU A 79 12.70 -11.33 8.33
N ALA A 80 11.41 -11.66 8.42
CA ALA A 80 10.51 -11.93 7.29
C ALA A 80 9.38 -10.90 7.17
N THR A 81 9.75 -9.62 7.23
CA THR A 81 8.82 -8.49 7.04
C THR A 81 8.62 -8.20 5.56
N ASP A 82 7.68 -7.31 5.21
CA ASP A 82 7.34 -6.97 3.83
C ASP A 82 8.55 -6.44 3.03
N PRO A 83 8.55 -6.61 1.68
CA PRO A 83 9.67 -6.25 0.82
C PRO A 83 9.71 -4.76 0.48
N ASP A 84 9.33 -3.90 1.40
CA ASP A 84 9.36 -2.45 1.24
C ASP A 84 10.25 -1.79 2.30
N ARG A 85 10.40 -0.45 2.21
CA ARG A 85 11.22 0.30 3.17
C ARG A 85 10.68 0.25 4.61
N GLU A 86 9.35 0.12 4.80
CA GLU A 86 8.77 0.00 6.14
C GLU A 86 9.11 -1.36 6.75
N GLY A 87 8.98 -2.45 5.98
CA GLY A 87 9.40 -3.79 6.41
C GLY A 87 10.90 -3.86 6.68
N GLU A 88 11.74 -3.22 5.87
CA GLU A 88 13.18 -3.17 6.09
C GLU A 88 13.52 -2.44 7.39
N ALA A 89 12.87 -1.31 7.66
CA ALA A 89 13.04 -0.58 8.92
C ALA A 89 12.54 -1.36 10.13
N ILE A 90 11.42 -2.08 10.03
CA ILE A 90 10.93 -2.96 11.10
C ILE A 90 11.99 -4.03 11.42
N SER A 91 12.55 -4.68 10.40
CA SER A 91 13.61 -5.68 10.55
C SER A 91 14.85 -5.08 11.22
N TRP A 92 15.29 -3.89 10.82
CA TRP A 92 16.40 -3.18 11.44
C TRP A 92 16.11 -2.80 12.90
N HIS A 93 14.92 -2.31 13.20
CA HIS A 93 14.52 -2.02 14.57
C HIS A 93 14.46 -3.27 15.45
N LEU A 94 14.03 -4.41 14.91
CA LEU A 94 14.07 -5.70 15.59
C LEU A 94 15.50 -6.15 15.84
N MET A 95 16.37 -6.05 14.85
CA MET A 95 17.80 -6.37 14.99
C MET A 95 18.41 -5.60 16.17
N LYS A 96 18.21 -4.29 16.22
CA LYS A 96 18.72 -3.44 17.30
C LYS A 96 18.04 -3.69 18.66
N ALA A 97 16.70 -3.85 18.71
CA ALA A 97 15.95 -4.03 19.96
C ALA A 97 16.21 -5.40 20.62
N LEU A 98 16.47 -6.42 19.82
CA LEU A 98 16.78 -7.77 20.26
C LEU A 98 18.30 -8.03 20.36
N LYS A 99 19.13 -7.03 19.97
CA LYS A 99 20.60 -7.10 19.96
C LYS A 99 21.13 -8.26 19.11
N LEU A 100 20.50 -8.49 17.95
CA LEU A 100 20.86 -9.62 17.09
C LEU A 100 22.22 -9.43 16.42
N ASP A 101 22.62 -8.21 16.18
CA ASP A 101 23.94 -7.83 15.65
C ASP A 101 25.11 -8.09 16.63
N GLU A 102 24.82 -8.21 17.92
CA GLU A 102 25.80 -8.56 18.96
C GLU A 102 25.97 -10.08 19.11
N LEU A 103 25.09 -10.89 18.51
CA LEU A 103 25.09 -12.36 18.66
C LEU A 103 26.08 -13.03 17.69
N LYS A 104 27.34 -13.17 18.07
CA LYS A 104 28.39 -13.83 17.26
C LYS A 104 28.14 -15.31 16.95
N SER A 105 27.25 -15.97 17.68
CA SER A 105 26.98 -17.41 17.58
C SER A 105 25.75 -17.78 16.77
N LYS A 106 25.04 -16.82 16.21
CA LYS A 106 23.78 -17.06 15.52
C LYS A 106 23.72 -16.35 14.17
N ASP A 107 23.23 -17.08 13.18
CA ASP A 107 23.00 -16.53 11.86
C ASP A 107 21.68 -15.74 11.84
N VAL A 108 21.74 -14.49 11.43
CA VAL A 108 20.58 -13.61 11.27
C VAL A 108 20.44 -13.22 9.82
N TYR A 109 19.30 -13.50 9.21
CA TYR A 109 19.04 -13.26 7.80
C TYR A 109 17.79 -12.43 7.61
N ARG A 110 17.80 -11.65 6.56
CA ARG A 110 16.62 -10.99 5.99
C ARG A 110 16.07 -11.84 4.85
N ILE A 111 14.77 -12.14 4.89
CA ILE A 111 14.04 -12.76 3.76
C ILE A 111 12.82 -11.92 3.44
N SER A 112 12.42 -11.91 2.18
CA SER A 112 11.24 -11.21 1.71
C SER A 112 10.50 -12.01 0.64
N PHE A 113 9.19 -11.86 0.59
CA PHE A 113 8.33 -12.48 -0.41
C PHE A 113 7.20 -11.50 -0.76
N ASN A 114 6.82 -11.46 -2.04
CA ASN A 114 5.80 -10.55 -2.55
C ASN A 114 4.37 -11.10 -2.38
N GLU A 115 4.25 -12.40 -2.10
CA GLU A 115 2.98 -13.10 -1.90
C GLU A 115 3.09 -14.17 -0.80
N ILE A 116 1.99 -14.44 -0.11
CA ILE A 116 1.96 -15.45 0.96
C ILE A 116 1.47 -16.77 0.38
N THR A 117 2.21 -17.32 -0.56
CA THR A 117 2.02 -18.68 -1.09
C THR A 117 3.11 -19.62 -0.56
N LYS A 118 2.79 -20.93 -0.51
CA LYS A 118 3.76 -21.93 -0.03
C LYS A 118 5.05 -21.93 -0.83
N ASN A 119 4.96 -21.72 -2.14
CA ASN A 119 6.11 -21.73 -3.04
C ASN A 119 6.98 -20.48 -2.87
N ALA A 120 6.37 -19.29 -2.84
CA ALA A 120 7.09 -18.03 -2.64
C ALA A 120 7.80 -17.97 -1.28
N VAL A 121 7.08 -18.35 -0.19
CA VAL A 121 7.66 -18.41 1.14
C VAL A 121 8.83 -19.39 1.19
N LYS A 122 8.69 -20.62 0.67
CA LYS A 122 9.80 -21.59 0.65
C LYS A 122 10.98 -21.15 -0.22
N ALA A 123 10.71 -20.47 -1.34
CA ALA A 123 11.75 -19.96 -2.22
C ALA A 123 12.59 -18.87 -1.53
N SER A 124 11.98 -17.99 -0.73
CA SER A 124 12.69 -16.91 -0.05
C SER A 124 13.77 -17.40 0.96
N PHE A 125 13.60 -18.59 1.52
CA PHE A 125 14.62 -19.20 2.39
C PHE A 125 15.85 -19.70 1.64
N LYS A 126 15.77 -19.82 0.30
CA LYS A 126 16.92 -20.22 -0.53
C LYS A 126 17.80 -19.03 -0.91
N THR A 127 17.28 -17.82 -0.79
CA THR A 127 17.97 -16.56 -1.13
C THR A 127 17.94 -15.58 0.05
N PRO A 128 18.46 -15.99 1.23
CA PRO A 128 18.57 -15.08 2.37
C PRO A 128 19.59 -13.99 2.05
N ARG A 129 19.36 -12.79 2.59
CA ARG A 129 20.23 -11.63 2.40
C ARG A 129 20.47 -10.88 3.69
N GLU A 130 21.34 -9.91 3.66
CA GLU A 130 21.50 -8.92 4.71
C GLU A 130 20.42 -7.83 4.62
N LEU A 131 20.35 -6.98 5.65
CA LEU A 131 19.50 -5.78 5.63
C LEU A 131 20.01 -4.79 4.59
N ASP A 132 19.07 -4.23 3.82
CA ASP A 132 19.37 -3.11 2.92
C ASP A 132 19.34 -1.79 3.71
N MET A 133 20.53 -1.31 4.07
CA MET A 133 20.65 -0.07 4.81
C MET A 133 20.21 1.17 4.03
N ASN A 134 20.16 1.12 2.70
CA ASN A 134 19.63 2.22 1.89
C ASN A 134 18.13 2.37 2.10
N LEU A 135 17.39 1.25 2.12
CA LEU A 135 15.97 1.24 2.43
C LEU A 135 15.69 1.65 3.87
N VAL A 136 16.51 1.19 4.82
CA VAL A 136 16.44 1.62 6.24
C VAL A 136 16.62 3.12 6.34
N ASN A 137 17.67 3.66 5.74
CA ASN A 137 17.96 5.10 5.76
C ASN A 137 16.87 5.93 5.07
N ALA A 138 16.32 5.44 3.96
CA ALA A 138 15.21 6.09 3.28
C ALA A 138 13.96 6.19 4.17
N GLN A 139 13.65 5.14 4.93
CA GLN A 139 12.54 5.15 5.87
C GLN A 139 12.81 6.10 7.05
N GLN A 140 14.02 6.05 7.63
CA GLN A 140 14.41 6.95 8.72
C GLN A 140 14.33 8.42 8.30
N THR A 141 14.89 8.76 7.14
CA THR A 141 14.83 10.11 6.58
C THR A 141 13.39 10.58 6.39
N ARG A 142 12.52 9.73 5.83
CA ARG A 142 11.09 10.03 5.70
C ARG A 142 10.45 10.27 7.07
N ARG A 143 10.73 9.41 8.06
CA ARG A 143 10.18 9.52 9.40
C ARG A 143 10.58 10.84 10.08
N MET A 144 11.86 11.22 9.95
CA MET A 144 12.37 12.49 10.49
C MET A 144 11.75 13.69 9.78
N LEU A 145 11.67 13.67 8.45
CA LEU A 145 11.07 14.73 7.66
C LEU A 145 9.59 14.95 8.02
N ASP A 146 8.81 13.89 8.12
CA ASP A 146 7.39 13.97 8.50
C ASP A 146 7.24 14.56 9.91
N ARG A 147 8.13 14.20 10.82
CA ARG A 147 8.15 14.75 12.18
C ARG A 147 8.56 16.22 12.20
N MET A 148 9.58 16.59 11.45
CA MET A 148 10.04 17.98 11.35
C MET A 148 8.93 18.88 10.82
N VAL A 149 8.30 18.50 9.72
CA VAL A 149 7.17 19.23 9.12
C VAL A 149 6.02 19.34 10.12
N GLY A 150 5.60 18.23 10.70
CA GLY A 150 4.48 18.20 11.62
C GLY A 150 4.70 19.05 12.87
N TYR A 151 5.85 18.94 13.49
CA TYR A 151 6.15 19.64 14.76
C TYR A 151 6.46 21.14 14.60
N ARG A 152 6.96 21.55 13.41
CA ARG A 152 7.23 22.96 13.16
C ARG A 152 6.02 23.71 12.59
N ILE A 153 5.22 23.07 11.74
CA ILE A 153 4.11 23.76 11.06
C ILE A 153 2.81 23.64 11.86
N SER A 154 2.53 22.52 12.53
CA SER A 154 1.28 22.39 13.31
C SER A 154 1.10 23.48 14.39
N PRO A 155 2.13 23.87 15.18
CA PRO A 155 2.00 24.98 16.12
C PRO A 155 1.69 26.31 15.45
N LEU A 156 2.22 26.56 14.24
CA LEU A 156 1.91 27.75 13.46
C LEU A 156 0.43 27.78 13.06
N LEU A 157 -0.11 26.66 12.63
CA LEU A 157 -1.54 26.52 12.34
C LEU A 157 -2.40 26.77 13.60
N TRP A 158 -1.95 26.30 14.76
CA TRP A 158 -2.68 26.54 16.02
C TRP A 158 -2.71 28.01 16.42
N ALA A 159 -1.62 28.71 16.16
CA ALA A 159 -1.52 30.14 16.46
C ALA A 159 -2.28 31.03 15.49
N LYS A 160 -2.31 30.66 14.19
CA LYS A 160 -2.85 31.53 13.14
C LYS A 160 -4.24 31.12 12.63
N VAL A 161 -4.64 29.87 12.79
CA VAL A 161 -5.92 29.35 12.28
C VAL A 161 -6.78 28.78 13.39
N LYS A 162 -6.48 27.58 13.90
CA LYS A 162 -7.27 26.92 14.95
C LYS A 162 -6.46 25.83 15.64
N ARG A 163 -6.62 25.70 16.98
CA ARG A 163 -6.05 24.57 17.74
C ARG A 163 -6.59 23.22 17.26
N GLY A 164 -5.73 22.21 17.27
CA GLY A 164 -6.07 20.85 16.88
C GLY A 164 -5.84 20.54 15.39
N LEU A 165 -5.51 21.53 14.55
CA LEU A 165 -5.08 21.30 13.17
C LEU A 165 -3.70 20.67 13.16
N SER A 166 -3.41 19.85 12.13
CA SER A 166 -2.10 19.27 11.93
C SER A 166 -1.62 19.49 10.50
N ALA A 167 -0.32 19.68 10.33
CA ALA A 167 0.34 19.74 9.04
C ALA A 167 1.11 18.44 8.79
N GLY A 168 1.16 18.01 7.54
CA GLY A 168 1.92 16.84 7.13
C GLY A 168 2.01 16.72 5.62
N ARG A 169 3.10 16.17 5.12
CA ARG A 169 3.36 16.05 3.67
C ARG A 169 2.25 15.27 2.95
N VAL A 170 1.87 14.12 3.48
CA VAL A 170 0.87 13.24 2.85
C VAL A 170 -0.51 13.90 2.86
N GLN A 171 -0.95 14.40 4.01
CA GLN A 171 -2.28 15.01 4.14
C GLN A 171 -2.43 16.30 3.31
N SER A 172 -1.36 17.09 3.15
CA SER A 172 -1.41 18.30 2.33
C SER A 172 -1.57 17.98 0.85
N VAL A 173 -0.85 16.97 0.34
CA VAL A 173 -0.99 16.52 -1.04
C VAL A 173 -2.36 15.89 -1.28
N ALA A 174 -2.85 15.05 -0.36
CA ALA A 174 -4.17 14.44 -0.46
C ALA A 174 -5.28 15.49 -0.49
N LEU A 175 -5.19 16.51 0.37
CA LEU A 175 -6.15 17.62 0.38
C LEU A 175 -6.09 18.40 -0.95
N ARG A 176 -4.91 18.67 -1.48
CA ARG A 176 -4.75 19.36 -2.77
C ARG A 176 -5.43 18.58 -3.90
N MET A 177 -5.21 17.26 -3.97
CA MET A 177 -5.88 16.41 -4.98
C MET A 177 -7.40 16.42 -4.86
N ILE A 178 -7.94 16.48 -3.62
CA ILE A 178 -9.39 16.60 -3.39
C ILE A 178 -9.89 17.96 -3.87
N CYS A 179 -9.19 19.05 -3.57
CA CYS A 179 -9.56 20.39 -4.02
C CYS A 179 -9.53 20.50 -5.56
N ASP A 180 -8.47 20.01 -6.18
CA ASP A 180 -8.35 20.01 -7.65
C ASP A 180 -9.51 19.23 -8.30
N ARG A 181 -9.91 18.09 -7.71
CA ARG A 181 -11.06 17.31 -8.16
C ARG A 181 -12.38 18.06 -7.97
N GLU A 182 -12.55 18.74 -6.85
CA GLU A 182 -13.74 19.55 -6.59
C GLU A 182 -13.84 20.72 -7.56
N ASP A 183 -12.73 21.36 -7.90
CA ASP A 183 -12.68 22.41 -8.92
C ASP A 183 -13.08 21.87 -10.30
N GLU A 184 -12.63 20.65 -10.69
CA GLU A 184 -13.09 19.97 -11.90
C GLU A 184 -14.60 19.68 -11.89
N ILE A 185 -15.15 19.22 -10.75
CA ILE A 185 -16.58 18.94 -10.59
C ILE A 185 -17.40 20.24 -10.72
N ASN A 186 -16.94 21.31 -10.08
CA ASN A 186 -17.62 22.61 -10.13
C ASN A 186 -17.56 23.26 -11.53
N ALA A 187 -16.48 23.00 -12.27
CA ALA A 187 -16.31 23.49 -13.65
C ALA A 187 -17.00 22.59 -14.70
N PHE A 188 -17.48 21.41 -14.30
CA PHE A 188 -18.08 20.46 -15.24
C PHE A 188 -19.40 20.99 -15.79
N ILE A 189 -19.48 21.09 -17.09
CA ILE A 189 -20.72 21.42 -17.82
C ILE A 189 -21.28 20.11 -18.37
N PRO A 190 -22.46 19.66 -17.89
CA PRO A 190 -23.08 18.44 -18.39
C PRO A 190 -23.48 18.60 -19.83
N GLU A 191 -23.09 17.65 -20.67
CA GLU A 191 -23.53 17.57 -22.08
C GLU A 191 -24.50 16.43 -22.24
N GLU A 192 -25.64 16.70 -22.85
CA GLU A 192 -26.62 15.70 -23.20
C GLU A 192 -26.12 14.84 -24.37
N TYR A 193 -26.30 13.54 -24.26
CA TYR A 193 -26.09 12.61 -25.37
C TYR A 193 -27.09 11.47 -25.31
N TRP A 194 -27.36 10.91 -26.46
CA TRP A 194 -28.30 9.80 -26.63
C TRP A 194 -27.56 8.57 -27.19
N ASN A 195 -27.97 7.37 -26.72
CA ASN A 195 -27.56 6.11 -27.31
C ASN A 195 -28.80 5.46 -27.96
N LEU A 196 -28.60 4.93 -29.16
CA LEU A 196 -29.59 4.13 -29.85
C LEU A 196 -29.12 2.68 -29.90
N GLU A 197 -29.90 1.79 -29.31
CA GLU A 197 -29.67 0.36 -29.32
C GLU A 197 -30.88 -0.35 -29.89
N ALA A 198 -30.64 -1.42 -30.66
CA ALA A 198 -31.70 -2.23 -31.26
C ALA A 198 -31.44 -3.72 -31.00
N ASP A 199 -32.49 -4.43 -30.61
CA ASP A 199 -32.48 -5.88 -30.54
C ASP A 199 -33.01 -6.45 -31.86
N LEU A 200 -32.10 -6.98 -32.69
CA LEU A 200 -32.38 -7.52 -34.01
C LEU A 200 -32.62 -9.03 -33.94
N LEU A 201 -33.79 -9.49 -34.38
CA LEU A 201 -34.11 -10.91 -34.43
C LEU A 201 -33.88 -11.46 -35.84
N LEU A 202 -32.89 -12.29 -36.00
CA LEU A 202 -32.63 -13.02 -37.26
C LEU A 202 -33.70 -14.09 -37.48
N LYS A 203 -34.19 -14.20 -38.73
CA LYS A 203 -35.20 -15.20 -39.11
C LYS A 203 -34.68 -16.62 -38.80
N GLY A 204 -35.38 -17.33 -37.91
CA GLY A 204 -34.99 -18.66 -37.43
C GLY A 204 -34.21 -18.70 -36.14
N ASN A 205 -33.76 -17.58 -35.60
CA ASN A 205 -33.09 -17.52 -34.30
C ASN A 205 -34.08 -17.10 -33.20
N LYS A 206 -33.91 -17.71 -32.02
CA LYS A 206 -34.69 -17.37 -30.81
C LYS A 206 -34.05 -16.28 -29.95
N LYS A 207 -32.76 -15.96 -30.19
CA LYS A 207 -32.01 -14.98 -29.40
C LYS A 207 -31.81 -13.72 -30.26
N PRO A 208 -32.11 -12.54 -29.71
CA PRO A 208 -31.87 -11.28 -30.38
C PRO A 208 -30.35 -11.01 -30.45
N LEU A 209 -29.92 -10.28 -31.44
CA LEU A 209 -28.63 -9.68 -31.59
C LEU A 209 -28.71 -8.22 -31.15
N ALA A 210 -28.02 -7.86 -30.07
CA ALA A 210 -27.97 -6.45 -29.64
C ALA A 210 -27.04 -5.67 -30.58
N ALA A 211 -27.55 -4.65 -31.22
CA ALA A 211 -26.83 -3.73 -32.10
C ALA A 211 -26.83 -2.33 -31.51
N LYS A 212 -25.72 -1.61 -31.65
CA LYS A 212 -25.65 -0.19 -31.26
C LYS A 212 -25.45 0.67 -32.50
N TYR A 213 -26.20 1.75 -32.56
CA TYR A 213 -26.03 2.72 -33.64
C TYR A 213 -24.61 3.32 -33.57
N TYR A 214 -23.91 3.25 -34.69
CA TYR A 214 -22.53 3.75 -34.79
C TYR A 214 -22.47 5.05 -35.63
N GLY A 215 -23.31 5.15 -36.62
CA GLY A 215 -23.34 6.25 -37.56
C GLY A 215 -23.75 5.79 -38.98
N THR A 216 -23.61 6.67 -39.95
CA THR A 216 -23.85 6.38 -41.37
C THR A 216 -22.54 5.99 -42.07
N ARG A 217 -22.64 5.41 -43.30
CA ARG A 217 -21.46 5.04 -44.11
C ARG A 217 -20.54 6.23 -44.42
N ASP A 218 -21.13 7.44 -44.43
CA ASP A 218 -20.40 8.68 -44.71
C ASP A 218 -19.72 9.28 -43.47
N SER A 219 -19.94 8.69 -42.30
CA SER A 219 -19.28 9.09 -41.05
C SER A 219 -17.80 8.72 -41.09
N LYS A 220 -16.94 9.60 -41.56
CA LYS A 220 -15.48 9.42 -41.58
C LYS A 220 -14.94 9.44 -40.16
N GLY A 221 -14.63 8.25 -39.62
CA GLY A 221 -13.68 8.12 -38.54
C GLY A 221 -14.21 8.05 -37.10
N GLY A 222 -15.48 7.70 -36.85
CA GLY A 222 -15.88 7.49 -35.46
C GLY A 222 -17.39 7.30 -35.20
N LYS A 223 -17.72 6.93 -33.99
CA LYS A 223 -19.10 6.82 -33.53
C LYS A 223 -19.77 8.19 -33.57
N THR A 224 -20.93 8.28 -34.23
CA THR A 224 -21.75 9.51 -34.24
C THR A 224 -22.32 9.75 -32.84
N VAL A 225 -22.11 10.94 -32.30
CA VAL A 225 -22.73 11.38 -31.04
C VAL A 225 -24.05 12.03 -31.34
N ILE A 226 -25.12 11.47 -30.83
CA ILE A 226 -26.48 12.03 -30.90
C ILE A 226 -26.63 13.00 -29.72
N ARG A 227 -26.81 14.28 -29.98
CA ARG A 227 -26.71 15.34 -28.97
C ARG A 227 -28.04 15.75 -28.33
N ASN A 228 -29.14 15.49 -29.00
CA ASN A 228 -30.47 15.86 -28.54
C ASN A 228 -31.52 14.87 -29.04
N LYS A 229 -32.73 15.03 -28.51
CA LYS A 229 -33.84 14.18 -28.87
C LYS A 229 -34.28 14.36 -30.34
N GLU A 230 -34.19 15.55 -30.90
CA GLU A 230 -34.54 15.84 -32.28
C GLU A 230 -33.65 15.07 -33.26
N GLU A 231 -32.36 15.02 -33.03
CA GLU A 231 -31.42 14.18 -33.81
C GLU A 231 -31.76 12.69 -33.72
N LEU A 232 -32.09 12.22 -32.49
CA LEU A 232 -32.52 10.84 -32.30
C LEU A 232 -33.81 10.52 -33.07
N ASP A 233 -34.81 11.39 -32.98
CA ASP A 233 -36.10 11.20 -33.64
C ASP A 233 -35.96 11.21 -35.18
N GLN A 234 -35.04 12.01 -35.74
CA GLN A 234 -34.69 11.99 -37.15
C GLN A 234 -34.06 10.65 -37.57
N ILE A 235 -33.14 10.14 -36.77
CA ILE A 235 -32.49 8.82 -37.05
C ILE A 235 -33.53 7.71 -36.95
N LEU A 236 -34.42 7.73 -35.95
CA LEU A 236 -35.48 6.75 -35.79
C LEU A 236 -36.43 6.74 -36.99
N SER A 237 -36.83 7.92 -37.46
CA SER A 237 -37.72 8.04 -38.64
C SER A 237 -37.07 7.51 -39.93
N GLN A 238 -35.75 7.64 -40.07
CA GLN A 238 -35.00 7.08 -41.19
C GLN A 238 -34.85 5.55 -41.11
N LEU A 239 -34.85 5.00 -39.90
CA LEU A 239 -34.75 3.56 -39.66
C LEU A 239 -36.11 2.85 -39.75
N GLU A 240 -37.18 3.57 -39.64
CA GLU A 240 -38.53 3.02 -39.71
C GLU A 240 -38.82 2.46 -41.11
N GLY A 241 -39.19 1.20 -41.20
CA GLY A 241 -39.44 0.52 -42.46
C GLY A 241 -38.22 0.08 -43.26
N CYS A 242 -37.00 0.29 -42.72
CA CYS A 242 -35.78 -0.15 -43.37
C CYS A 242 -35.61 -1.68 -43.29
N ARG A 243 -34.98 -2.23 -44.31
CA ARG A 243 -34.50 -3.61 -44.32
C ARG A 243 -33.12 -3.69 -43.63
N TYR A 244 -33.03 -4.53 -42.65
CA TYR A 244 -31.77 -4.79 -41.94
C TYR A 244 -31.07 -6.01 -42.56
N GLU A 245 -29.81 -5.86 -43.05
CA GLU A 245 -28.98 -6.87 -43.65
C GLU A 245 -27.74 -7.15 -42.84
#